data_1c73f7d70ec09298110bcc877810d359
#
_entry.id   1c73f7d70ec09298110bcc877810d359
#
_cell.length_a   1.000
_cell.length_b   1.000
_cell.length_c   1.000
_cell.angle_alpha   90.00
_cell.angle_beta   90.00
_cell.angle_gamma   90.00
#
_symmetry.space_group_name_H-M   'P 1'
#
loop_
_entity.id
_entity.type
_entity.pdbx_description
1 polymer ?
#
loop_
_entity_poly.entity_id
_entity_poly.type
_entity_poly.pdbx_seq_one_letter_code
_entity_poly.pdbx_strand_id
1 'polypeptide(L)'
;MGRDGRGLRLAGRVLVPAGLALAAGAILVIGTRYTSATVNGGAMDPTYPPGELVLLEKVDAGAIRHGDVVLYRTRNRYEGMAVLQRVIGMGGDRVRQSPGGPVTVNGKPLAEPYVKDGDPSGMAQEYDVVVPEGRLFLLGDHRANANDSRFFLTEQAGSVAATAVQARVPDSRTGLLVPALTALLGLLVAAGGLTAGTVSWVTRRTGRGRRTR
;
A
#
# COMPACT_ATOMS: atom_id res chain seq x y z
N MET A 1 53.12 7.11 13.12
CA MET A 1 52.12 6.33 12.32
C MET A 1 51.21 5.51 13.22
N GLY A 2 50.45 6.10 14.12
CA GLY A 2 49.55 5.39 15.07
C GLY A 2 48.16 5.96 15.19
N ARG A 3 47.88 7.09 14.53
CA ARG A 3 46.60 7.80 14.65
C ARG A 3 45.53 7.22 13.70
N ASP A 4 45.91 6.78 12.50
CA ASP A 4 44.97 6.34 11.44
C ASP A 4 44.24 5.00 11.80
N GLY A 5 44.92 4.07 12.43
CA GLY A 5 44.32 2.79 12.80
C GLY A 5 43.39 2.84 14.01
N ARG A 6 43.39 3.92 14.80
CA ARG A 6 42.39 4.16 15.87
C ARG A 6 41.11 4.75 15.27
N GLY A 7 41.25 5.69 14.31
CA GLY A 7 40.12 6.30 13.62
C GLY A 7 39.31 5.27 12.84
N LEU A 8 39.95 4.38 12.07
CA LEU A 8 39.26 3.34 11.30
C LEU A 8 38.44 2.37 12.19
N ARG A 9 38.98 2.05 13.38
CA ARG A 9 38.24 1.16 14.33
C ARG A 9 37.08 1.84 14.98
N LEU A 10 37.26 3.10 15.36
CA LEU A 10 36.17 3.89 15.94
C LEU A 10 35.06 4.06 14.90
N ALA A 11 35.45 4.36 13.64
CA ALA A 11 34.53 4.42 12.51
C ALA A 11 33.76 3.09 12.33
N GLY A 12 34.44 1.94 12.30
CA GLY A 12 33.76 0.64 12.20
C GLY A 12 32.80 0.36 13.37
N ARG A 13 33.21 0.71 14.60
CA ARG A 13 32.39 0.52 15.79
C ARG A 13 31.13 1.41 15.84
N VAL A 14 31.15 2.55 15.16
CA VAL A 14 30.02 3.48 15.10
C VAL A 14 29.19 3.25 13.84
N LEU A 15 29.82 3.12 12.68
CA LEU A 15 29.11 3.00 11.39
C LEU A 15 28.35 1.69 11.26
N VAL A 16 28.86 0.57 11.78
CA VAL A 16 28.15 -0.71 11.70
C VAL A 16 26.83 -0.65 12.47
N PRO A 17 26.80 -0.37 13.76
CA PRO A 17 25.52 -0.33 14.49
C PRO A 17 24.60 0.80 13.99
N ALA A 18 25.13 1.95 13.62
CA ALA A 18 24.33 3.05 13.05
C ALA A 18 23.67 2.66 11.72
N GLY A 19 24.43 2.05 10.81
CA GLY A 19 23.92 1.58 9.53
C GLY A 19 22.85 0.47 9.70
N LEU A 20 23.10 -0.47 10.62
CA LEU A 20 22.11 -1.52 10.92
C LEU A 20 20.85 -0.96 11.57
N ALA A 21 20.97 0.01 12.47
CA ALA A 21 19.83 0.66 13.11
C ALA A 21 18.98 1.43 12.07
N LEU A 22 19.65 2.13 11.14
CA LEU A 22 18.97 2.83 10.05
C LEU A 22 18.23 1.85 9.12
N ALA A 23 18.88 0.76 8.73
CA ALA A 23 18.25 -0.26 7.90
C ALA A 23 17.07 -0.94 8.61
N ALA A 24 17.23 -1.31 9.88
CA ALA A 24 16.17 -1.93 10.68
C ALA A 24 14.97 -0.99 10.86
N GLY A 25 15.22 0.30 11.15
CA GLY A 25 14.16 1.31 11.24
C GLY A 25 13.38 1.46 9.93
N ALA A 26 14.07 1.51 8.80
CA ALA A 26 13.43 1.61 7.49
C ALA A 26 12.60 0.36 7.14
N ILE A 27 13.11 -0.85 7.44
CA ILE A 27 12.37 -2.11 7.25
C ILE A 27 11.13 -2.16 8.15
N LEU A 28 11.24 -1.68 9.39
CA LEU A 28 10.10 -1.60 10.30
C LEU A 28 9.01 -0.67 9.75
N VAL A 29 9.38 0.49 9.22
CA VAL A 29 8.43 1.41 8.57
C VAL A 29 7.73 0.74 7.39
N ILE A 30 8.45 0.01 6.53
CA ILE A 30 7.84 -0.74 5.42
C ILE A 30 6.84 -1.76 5.96
N GLY A 31 7.22 -2.61 6.91
CA GLY A 31 6.37 -3.68 7.45
C GLY A 31 5.16 -3.19 8.23
N THR A 32 5.25 -2.03 8.89
CA THR A 32 4.12 -1.46 9.63
C THR A 32 3.15 -0.72 8.72
N ARG A 33 3.65 -0.07 7.67
CA ARG A 33 2.86 0.84 6.81
C ARG A 33 2.30 0.16 5.56
N TYR A 34 2.98 -0.84 5.04
CA TYR A 34 2.59 -1.52 3.80
C TYR A 34 2.19 -2.96 4.06
N THR A 35 1.37 -3.49 3.15
CA THR A 35 0.98 -4.89 3.06
C THR A 35 0.77 -5.26 1.60
N SER A 36 0.51 -6.51 1.30
CA SER A 36 0.18 -6.96 -0.04
C SER A 36 -1.00 -7.92 0.01
N ALA A 37 -1.76 -7.98 -1.08
CA ALA A 37 -2.82 -8.95 -1.27
C ALA A 37 -2.78 -9.49 -2.69
N THR A 38 -3.09 -10.78 -2.86
CA THR A 38 -3.30 -11.37 -4.19
C THR A 38 -4.76 -11.21 -4.57
N VAL A 39 -5.01 -10.73 -5.79
CA VAL A 39 -6.36 -10.60 -6.35
C VAL A 39 -6.86 -11.96 -6.76
N ASN A 40 -7.88 -12.49 -6.08
CA ASN A 40 -8.41 -13.83 -6.34
C ASN A 40 -9.60 -13.85 -7.30
N GLY A 41 -10.27 -12.72 -7.51
CA GLY A 41 -11.46 -12.61 -8.36
C GLY A 41 -11.32 -11.56 -9.46
N GLY A 42 -12.19 -11.61 -10.46
CA GLY A 42 -12.18 -10.71 -11.61
C GLY A 42 -12.95 -9.39 -11.42
N ALA A 43 -13.35 -9.03 -10.19
CA ALA A 43 -14.18 -7.85 -9.94
C ALA A 43 -13.47 -6.52 -10.22
N MET A 44 -12.14 -6.50 -10.20
CA MET A 44 -11.32 -5.31 -10.45
C MET A 44 -10.58 -5.36 -11.78
N ASP A 45 -10.84 -6.36 -12.64
CA ASP A 45 -10.33 -6.42 -13.99
C ASP A 45 -10.94 -5.27 -14.85
N PRO A 46 -10.18 -4.56 -15.69
CA PRO A 46 -8.80 -4.81 -16.09
C PRO A 46 -7.74 -4.14 -15.19
N THR A 47 -8.12 -3.33 -14.20
CA THR A 47 -7.18 -2.56 -13.37
C THR A 47 -6.28 -3.50 -12.54
N TYR A 48 -6.87 -4.55 -11.96
CA TYR A 48 -6.18 -5.58 -11.18
C TYR A 48 -6.72 -6.95 -11.58
N PRO A 49 -6.09 -7.64 -12.54
CA PRO A 49 -6.52 -8.96 -12.98
C PRO A 49 -6.30 -10.03 -11.91
N PRO A 50 -7.04 -11.16 -11.98
CA PRO A 50 -6.84 -12.29 -11.09
C PRO A 50 -5.39 -12.79 -11.10
N GLY A 51 -4.85 -13.09 -9.92
CA GLY A 51 -3.47 -13.54 -9.73
C GLY A 51 -2.47 -12.42 -9.50
N GLU A 52 -2.84 -11.16 -9.70
CA GLU A 52 -1.95 -10.03 -9.48
C GLU A 52 -1.67 -9.84 -7.98
N LEU A 53 -0.41 -9.55 -7.64
CA LEU A 53 0.01 -9.14 -6.31
C LEU A 53 -0.02 -7.62 -6.22
N VAL A 54 -0.98 -7.10 -5.44
CA VAL A 54 -1.17 -5.66 -5.26
C VAL A 54 -0.50 -5.20 -3.98
N LEU A 55 0.35 -4.17 -4.09
CA LEU A 55 0.90 -3.47 -2.93
C LEU A 55 -0.16 -2.53 -2.35
N LEU A 56 -0.28 -2.52 -1.05
CA LEU A 56 -1.29 -1.77 -0.32
C LEU A 56 -0.65 -0.97 0.82
N GLU A 57 -1.12 0.24 1.05
CA GLU A 57 -0.76 1.09 2.18
C GLU A 57 -1.87 1.04 3.22
N LYS A 58 -1.54 0.72 4.46
CA LYS A 58 -2.48 0.80 5.59
C LYS A 58 -2.84 2.25 5.83
N VAL A 59 -4.13 2.54 5.92
CA VAL A 59 -4.65 3.90 6.07
C VAL A 59 -5.76 3.95 7.11
N ASP A 60 -5.89 5.09 7.75
CA ASP A 60 -7.04 5.40 8.58
C ASP A 60 -8.24 5.83 7.72
N ALA A 61 -9.45 5.65 8.25
CA ALA A 61 -10.68 5.97 7.54
C ALA A 61 -10.72 7.42 7.00
N GLY A 62 -10.15 8.37 7.72
CA GLY A 62 -10.10 9.78 7.33
C GLY A 62 -9.13 10.10 6.18
N ALA A 63 -8.26 9.16 5.80
CA ALA A 63 -7.32 9.33 4.69
C ALA A 63 -7.85 8.79 3.36
N ILE A 64 -9.03 8.16 3.37
CA ILE A 64 -9.68 7.59 2.19
C ILE A 64 -10.26 8.72 1.33
N ARG A 65 -10.17 8.59 0.01
CA ARG A 65 -10.64 9.56 -0.98
C ARG A 65 -11.46 8.89 -2.07
N HIS A 66 -12.26 9.67 -2.78
CA HIS A 66 -12.91 9.21 -4.01
C HIS A 66 -11.88 8.69 -5.01
N GLY A 67 -12.22 7.59 -5.66
CA GLY A 67 -11.35 6.92 -6.63
C GLY A 67 -10.32 5.97 -6.03
N ASP A 68 -10.04 6.02 -4.72
CA ASP A 68 -9.14 5.07 -4.06
C ASP A 68 -9.62 3.63 -4.29
N VAL A 69 -8.69 2.73 -4.59
CA VAL A 69 -8.97 1.29 -4.56
C VAL A 69 -8.57 0.77 -3.19
N VAL A 70 -9.56 0.24 -2.47
CA VAL A 70 -9.42 -0.14 -1.06
C VAL A 70 -9.60 -1.63 -0.85
N LEU A 71 -8.78 -2.21 0.02
CA LEU A 71 -8.96 -3.53 0.58
C LEU A 71 -9.77 -3.41 1.87
N TYR A 72 -10.93 -4.01 1.92
CA TYR A 72 -11.80 -3.98 3.09
C TYR A 72 -12.35 -5.36 3.43
N ARG A 73 -12.84 -5.50 4.65
CA ARG A 73 -13.43 -6.75 5.14
C ARG A 73 -14.69 -6.43 5.94
N THR A 74 -15.79 -7.11 5.62
CA THR A 74 -17.04 -7.03 6.39
C THR A 74 -17.46 -8.43 6.84
N ARG A 75 -18.09 -8.52 8.01
CA ARG A 75 -18.53 -9.81 8.56
C ARG A 75 -19.73 -10.40 7.82
N ASN A 76 -20.58 -9.54 7.27
CA ASN A 76 -21.88 -9.93 6.71
C ASN A 76 -21.84 -10.13 5.19
N ARG A 77 -20.72 -9.90 4.53
CA ARG A 77 -20.57 -10.06 3.08
C ARG A 77 -19.30 -10.86 2.78
N TYR A 78 -19.30 -11.52 1.64
CA TYR A 78 -18.15 -12.26 1.11
C TYR A 78 -17.56 -13.31 2.07
N GLU A 79 -18.42 -13.90 2.91
CA GLU A 79 -17.98 -14.89 3.93
C GLU A 79 -16.86 -14.37 4.84
N GLY A 80 -16.82 -13.05 5.05
CA GLY A 80 -15.77 -12.40 5.82
C GLY A 80 -14.40 -12.34 5.11
N MET A 81 -14.32 -12.64 3.82
CA MET A 81 -13.11 -12.45 3.02
C MET A 81 -12.84 -10.96 2.79
N ALA A 82 -11.56 -10.63 2.61
CA ALA A 82 -11.16 -9.29 2.20
C ALA A 82 -11.41 -9.11 0.70
N VAL A 83 -11.95 -7.95 0.33
CA VAL A 83 -12.34 -7.61 -1.05
C VAL A 83 -11.68 -6.31 -1.46
N LEU A 84 -11.25 -6.26 -2.71
CA LEU A 84 -10.69 -5.07 -3.34
C LEU A 84 -11.76 -4.42 -4.20
N GLN A 85 -12.11 -3.15 -3.95
CA GLN A 85 -13.08 -2.36 -4.73
C GLN A 85 -12.71 -0.88 -4.71
N ARG A 86 -13.32 -0.09 -5.60
CA ARG A 86 -13.08 1.34 -5.76
C ARG A 86 -14.10 2.17 -5.01
N VAL A 87 -13.63 3.23 -4.34
CA VAL A 87 -14.46 4.22 -3.66
C VAL A 87 -15.13 5.14 -4.70
N ILE A 88 -16.44 5.06 -4.79
CA ILE A 88 -17.26 5.88 -5.69
C ILE A 88 -17.94 7.00 -4.95
N GLY A 89 -18.50 6.72 -3.77
CA GLY A 89 -19.15 7.71 -2.91
C GLY A 89 -18.70 7.59 -1.47
N MET A 90 -18.73 8.69 -0.77
CA MET A 90 -18.39 8.83 0.64
C MET A 90 -19.57 9.41 1.41
N GLY A 91 -19.50 9.40 2.73
CA GLY A 91 -20.57 9.94 3.59
C GLY A 91 -21.07 11.30 3.13
N GLY A 92 -22.40 11.45 2.96
CA GLY A 92 -23.07 12.62 2.44
C GLY A 92 -23.25 12.64 0.91
N ASP A 93 -22.51 11.83 0.13
CA ASP A 93 -22.67 11.82 -1.32
C ASP A 93 -23.97 11.13 -1.76
N ARG A 94 -24.59 11.67 -2.80
CA ARG A 94 -25.67 11.03 -3.54
C ARG A 94 -25.08 10.33 -4.76
N VAL A 95 -25.16 9.01 -4.78
CA VAL A 95 -24.69 8.16 -5.89
C VAL A 95 -25.89 7.63 -6.64
N ARG A 96 -25.94 7.88 -7.95
CA ARG A 96 -27.06 7.46 -8.80
C ARG A 96 -26.55 6.86 -10.10
N GLN A 97 -27.30 5.90 -10.60
CA GLN A 97 -27.13 5.38 -11.95
C GLN A 97 -28.51 5.02 -12.55
N SER A 98 -28.78 5.50 -13.75
CA SER A 98 -29.90 5.08 -14.58
C SER A 98 -29.49 3.94 -15.50
N PRO A 99 -30.41 3.11 -15.99
CA PRO A 99 -30.09 1.99 -16.87
C PRO A 99 -29.28 2.44 -18.08
N GLY A 100 -28.13 1.80 -18.31
CA GLY A 100 -27.22 2.11 -19.41
C GLY A 100 -26.49 3.47 -19.33
N GLY A 101 -26.79 4.25 -18.29
CA GLY A 101 -26.17 5.58 -18.12
C GLY A 101 -24.90 5.54 -17.26
N PRO A 102 -24.15 6.66 -17.21
CA PRO A 102 -22.97 6.76 -16.35
C PRO A 102 -23.39 6.80 -14.87
N VAL A 103 -22.48 6.39 -14.00
CA VAL A 103 -22.60 6.67 -12.57
C VAL A 103 -22.46 8.16 -12.35
N THR A 104 -23.34 8.74 -11.52
CA THR A 104 -23.26 10.14 -11.13
C THR A 104 -23.03 10.25 -9.62
N VAL A 105 -22.19 11.19 -9.23
CA VAL A 105 -21.96 11.55 -7.82
C VAL A 105 -22.34 13.01 -7.65
N ASN A 106 -23.31 13.28 -6.76
CA ASN A 106 -23.85 14.62 -6.52
C ASN A 106 -24.34 15.32 -7.82
N GLY A 107 -24.97 14.51 -8.71
CA GLY A 107 -25.50 14.96 -9.99
C GLY A 107 -24.47 15.17 -11.10
N LYS A 108 -23.18 14.93 -10.85
CA LYS A 108 -22.12 15.05 -11.86
C LYS A 108 -21.73 13.66 -12.38
N PRO A 109 -21.70 13.44 -13.70
CA PRO A 109 -21.22 12.20 -14.29
C PRO A 109 -19.77 11.92 -13.86
N LEU A 110 -19.51 10.69 -13.46
CA LEU A 110 -18.17 10.24 -13.10
C LEU A 110 -17.43 9.80 -14.38
N ALA A 111 -16.21 10.27 -14.57
CA ALA A 111 -15.33 9.77 -15.62
C ALA A 111 -14.67 8.46 -15.17
N GLU A 112 -14.99 7.36 -15.83
CA GLU A 112 -14.61 6.01 -15.41
C GLU A 112 -13.84 5.24 -16.50
N PRO A 113 -12.66 5.73 -16.93
CA PRO A 113 -11.89 5.08 -18.01
C PRO A 113 -11.36 3.70 -17.62
N TYR A 114 -11.42 3.34 -16.37
CA TYR A 114 -10.99 2.06 -15.80
C TYR A 114 -12.06 0.97 -15.87
N VAL A 115 -13.29 1.32 -16.21
CA VAL A 115 -14.39 0.35 -16.29
C VAL A 115 -14.17 -0.58 -17.48
N LYS A 116 -14.25 -1.88 -17.22
CA LYS A 116 -14.11 -2.91 -18.24
C LYS A 116 -15.19 -2.76 -19.30
N ASP A 117 -14.78 -2.87 -20.56
CA ASP A 117 -15.64 -2.81 -21.76
C ASP A 117 -16.45 -1.50 -21.89
N GLY A 118 -16.13 -0.50 -21.06
CA GLY A 118 -16.83 0.79 -21.05
C GLY A 118 -18.29 0.70 -20.59
N ASP A 119 -18.71 -0.40 -19.98
CA ASP A 119 -20.08 -0.58 -19.45
C ASP A 119 -20.15 -0.20 -17.96
N PRO A 120 -20.61 1.00 -17.60
CA PRO A 120 -20.71 1.45 -16.22
C PRO A 120 -21.82 0.76 -15.43
N SER A 121 -22.79 0.15 -16.10
CA SER A 121 -23.97 -0.47 -15.48
C SER A 121 -23.73 -1.92 -15.09
N GLY A 122 -23.07 -2.69 -15.95
CA GLY A 122 -23.02 -4.14 -15.83
C GLY A 122 -24.44 -4.72 -15.80
N MET A 123 -24.67 -5.64 -14.87
CA MET A 123 -25.98 -6.29 -14.69
C MET A 123 -26.83 -5.69 -13.54
N ALA A 124 -26.41 -4.56 -12.98
CA ALA A 124 -27.13 -3.95 -11.85
C ALA A 124 -28.36 -3.17 -12.33
N GLN A 125 -29.38 -3.14 -11.46
CA GLN A 125 -30.56 -2.29 -11.62
C GLN A 125 -30.20 -0.83 -11.36
N GLU A 126 -31.09 0.10 -11.75
CA GLU A 126 -30.94 1.50 -11.38
C GLU A 126 -30.93 1.68 -9.86
N TYR A 127 -30.18 2.67 -9.42
CA TYR A 127 -30.14 3.05 -8.02
C TYR A 127 -29.94 4.55 -7.85
N ASP A 128 -30.45 5.04 -6.72
CA ASP A 128 -30.31 6.43 -6.28
C ASP A 128 -30.21 6.40 -4.75
N VAL A 129 -29.02 6.57 -4.22
CA VAL A 129 -28.76 6.41 -2.78
C VAL A 129 -27.96 7.59 -2.25
N VAL A 130 -28.20 7.94 -0.99
CA VAL A 130 -27.34 8.82 -0.22
C VAL A 130 -26.48 7.96 0.70
N VAL A 131 -25.16 8.11 0.58
CA VAL A 131 -24.20 7.35 1.40
C VAL A 131 -24.27 7.89 2.84
N PRO A 132 -24.54 7.04 3.84
CA PRO A 132 -24.54 7.50 5.24
C PRO A 132 -23.16 7.99 5.69
N GLU A 133 -23.12 8.88 6.67
CA GLU A 133 -21.87 9.40 7.24
C GLU A 133 -20.94 8.30 7.76
N GLY A 134 -19.64 8.45 7.54
CA GLY A 134 -18.62 7.49 7.92
C GLY A 134 -18.63 6.19 7.11
N ARG A 135 -19.34 6.17 5.98
CA ARG A 135 -19.47 5.00 5.11
C ARG A 135 -18.99 5.28 3.69
N LEU A 136 -18.80 4.23 2.92
CA LEU A 136 -18.28 4.26 1.56
C LEU A 136 -19.21 3.44 0.65
N PHE A 137 -19.50 3.97 -0.53
CA PHE A 137 -20.13 3.24 -1.63
C PHE A 137 -19.04 2.78 -2.59
N LEU A 138 -18.91 1.46 -2.73
CA LEU A 138 -17.78 0.82 -3.39
C LEU A 138 -18.27 0.07 -4.63
N LEU A 139 -17.57 0.23 -5.76
CA LEU A 139 -17.83 -0.53 -6.98
C LEU A 139 -16.58 -1.27 -7.45
N GLY A 140 -16.81 -2.40 -8.12
CA GLY A 140 -15.76 -3.06 -8.89
C GLY A 140 -15.57 -2.41 -10.26
N ASP A 141 -14.37 -2.49 -10.82
CA ASP A 141 -14.06 -1.96 -12.15
C ASP A 141 -14.66 -2.84 -13.26
N HIS A 142 -14.81 -4.15 -13.01
CA HIS A 142 -15.54 -5.06 -13.87
C HIS A 142 -17.01 -5.13 -13.44
N ARG A 143 -17.78 -4.13 -13.82
CA ARG A 143 -19.18 -3.93 -13.39
C ARG A 143 -20.07 -5.16 -13.55
N ALA A 144 -19.88 -5.92 -14.64
CA ALA A 144 -20.65 -7.13 -14.90
C ALA A 144 -20.25 -8.34 -14.05
N ASN A 145 -19.08 -8.32 -13.40
CA ASN A 145 -18.56 -9.42 -12.59
C ASN A 145 -18.29 -9.03 -11.11
N ALA A 146 -18.69 -7.84 -10.70
CA ALA A 146 -18.48 -7.37 -9.35
C ALA A 146 -19.74 -7.53 -8.51
N ASN A 147 -19.64 -8.29 -7.41
CA ASN A 147 -20.64 -8.24 -6.35
C ASN A 147 -20.25 -7.09 -5.41
N ASP A 148 -20.85 -5.92 -5.57
CA ASP A 148 -20.46 -4.68 -4.91
C ASP A 148 -21.66 -3.96 -4.25
N SER A 149 -21.50 -2.71 -3.87
CA SER A 149 -22.54 -1.93 -3.16
C SER A 149 -23.90 -1.96 -3.83
N ARG A 150 -23.98 -2.11 -5.14
CA ARG A 150 -25.23 -2.15 -5.93
C ARG A 150 -26.13 -3.32 -5.56
N PHE A 151 -25.56 -4.40 -5.06
CA PHE A 151 -26.30 -5.62 -4.70
C PHE A 151 -26.76 -5.67 -3.23
N PHE A 152 -26.42 -4.66 -2.45
CA PHE A 152 -26.72 -4.57 -1.02
C PHE A 152 -27.50 -3.31 -0.64
N LEU A 153 -28.23 -2.70 -1.55
CA LEU A 153 -28.87 -1.38 -1.37
C LEU A 153 -29.84 -1.32 -0.17
N THR A 154 -30.44 -2.43 0.21
CA THR A 154 -31.31 -2.54 1.39
C THR A 154 -30.56 -2.44 2.72
N GLU A 155 -29.23 -2.63 2.71
CA GLU A 155 -28.37 -2.58 3.88
C GLU A 155 -27.56 -1.29 3.88
N GLN A 156 -27.96 -0.29 4.66
CA GLN A 156 -27.21 0.97 4.77
C GLN A 156 -26.88 1.61 3.40
N ALA A 157 -27.86 1.62 2.48
CA ALA A 157 -27.68 2.09 1.10
C ALA A 157 -26.55 1.38 0.33
N GLY A 158 -26.33 0.09 0.59
CA GLY A 158 -25.28 -0.70 -0.02
C GLY A 158 -23.85 -0.40 0.52
N SER A 159 -23.72 0.61 1.33
CA SER A 159 -22.41 1.13 1.77
C SER A 159 -21.72 0.25 2.81
N VAL A 160 -20.42 0.45 2.95
CA VAL A 160 -19.53 -0.22 3.91
C VAL A 160 -18.99 0.81 4.89
N ALA A 161 -18.82 0.47 6.16
CA ALA A 161 -18.18 1.38 7.12
C ALA A 161 -16.75 1.71 6.66
N ALA A 162 -16.36 2.98 6.67
CA ALA A 162 -15.00 3.39 6.30
C ALA A 162 -13.94 2.73 7.21
N THR A 163 -14.30 2.44 8.45
CA THR A 163 -13.44 1.71 9.42
C THR A 163 -13.23 0.23 9.07
N ALA A 164 -14.00 -0.33 8.13
CA ALA A 164 -13.79 -1.69 7.63
C ALA A 164 -12.64 -1.78 6.61
N VAL A 165 -12.17 -0.64 6.11
CA VAL A 165 -11.02 -0.56 5.22
C VAL A 165 -9.74 -0.86 6.00
N GLN A 166 -8.94 -1.76 5.47
CA GLN A 166 -7.67 -2.19 6.05
C GLN A 166 -6.48 -1.50 5.40
N ALA A 167 -6.59 -1.24 4.10
CA ALA A 167 -5.53 -0.61 3.31
C ALA A 167 -6.09 -0.08 1.98
N ARG A 168 -5.33 0.77 1.31
CA ARG A 168 -5.62 1.23 -0.05
C ARG A 168 -4.44 0.99 -0.98
N VAL A 169 -4.67 0.99 -2.26
CA VAL A 169 -3.58 1.05 -3.24
C VAL A 169 -2.97 2.45 -3.19
N PRO A 170 -1.66 2.58 -3.00
CA PRO A 170 -1.02 3.90 -2.93
C PRO A 170 -1.06 4.61 -4.28
N ASP A 171 -1.31 5.92 -4.26
CA ASP A 171 -1.35 6.77 -5.47
C ASP A 171 -0.02 6.76 -6.24
N SER A 172 1.08 6.54 -5.53
CA SER A 172 2.41 6.43 -6.13
C SER A 172 3.29 5.46 -5.34
N ARG A 173 4.24 4.83 -6.05
CA ARG A 173 5.26 3.98 -5.41
C ARG A 173 6.36 4.78 -4.70
N THR A 174 6.34 6.11 -4.80
CA THR A 174 7.35 6.99 -4.17
C THR A 174 7.38 6.85 -2.65
N GLY A 175 6.23 6.64 -2.01
CA GLY A 175 6.15 6.41 -0.57
C GLY A 175 6.93 5.19 -0.09
N LEU A 176 7.05 4.15 -0.93
CA LEU A 176 7.86 2.96 -0.65
C LEU A 176 9.35 3.16 -0.99
N LEU A 177 9.66 3.98 -2.01
CA LEU A 177 11.04 4.20 -2.46
C LEU A 177 11.90 4.85 -1.36
N VAL A 178 11.36 5.82 -0.63
CA VAL A 178 12.11 6.52 0.42
C VAL A 178 12.62 5.56 1.50
N PRO A 179 11.77 4.75 2.17
CA PRO A 179 12.27 3.82 3.18
C PRO A 179 13.12 2.70 2.57
N ALA A 180 12.86 2.25 1.32
CA ALA A 180 13.68 1.27 0.65
C ALA A 180 15.10 1.77 0.39
N LEU A 181 15.25 3.00 -0.11
CA LEU A 181 16.56 3.65 -0.29
C LEU A 181 17.26 3.91 1.05
N THR A 182 16.52 4.26 2.09
CA THR A 182 17.05 4.44 3.44
C THR A 182 17.61 3.13 4.00
N ALA A 183 16.91 2.01 3.80
CA ALA A 183 17.38 0.68 4.19
C ALA A 183 18.67 0.31 3.45
N LEU A 184 18.70 0.52 2.14
CA LEU A 184 19.89 0.28 1.31
C LEU A 184 21.08 1.11 1.78
N LEU A 185 20.88 2.41 2.02
CA LEU A 185 21.93 3.31 2.54
C LEU A 185 22.46 2.80 3.89
N GLY A 186 21.58 2.40 4.79
CA GLY A 186 21.96 1.83 6.09
C GLY A 186 22.84 0.59 5.94
N LEU A 187 22.52 -0.31 5.02
CA LEU A 187 23.33 -1.50 4.73
C LEU A 187 24.69 -1.14 4.13
N LEU A 188 24.75 -0.16 3.22
CA LEU A 188 26.01 0.32 2.64
C LEU A 188 26.92 0.96 3.70
N VAL A 189 26.36 1.75 4.61
CA VAL A 189 27.09 2.35 5.74
C VAL A 189 27.66 1.26 6.66
N ALA A 190 26.85 0.25 6.98
CA ALA A 190 27.29 -0.88 7.79
C ALA A 190 28.42 -1.68 7.10
N ALA A 191 28.29 -1.96 5.82
CA ALA A 191 29.32 -2.64 5.02
C ALA A 191 30.65 -1.84 4.98
N GLY A 192 30.57 -0.51 4.76
CA GLY A 192 31.72 0.39 4.81
C GLY A 192 32.41 0.39 6.18
N GLY A 193 31.62 0.35 7.27
CA GLY A 193 32.15 0.21 8.63
C GLY A 193 32.87 -1.12 8.86
N LEU A 194 32.34 -2.23 8.34
CA LEU A 194 32.98 -3.55 8.42
C LEU A 194 34.32 -3.58 7.66
N THR A 195 34.38 -3.05 6.45
CA THR A 195 35.62 -3.01 5.67
C THR A 195 36.69 -2.15 6.36
N ALA A 196 36.34 -1.00 6.91
CA ALA A 196 37.26 -0.18 7.69
C ALA A 196 37.81 -0.92 8.93
N GLY A 197 36.96 -1.68 9.62
CA GLY A 197 37.32 -2.52 10.76
C GLY A 197 38.30 -3.63 10.40
N THR A 198 38.04 -4.35 9.30
CA THR A 198 38.86 -5.49 8.84
C THR A 198 40.24 -5.03 8.34
N VAL A 199 40.30 -3.94 7.54
CA VAL A 199 41.58 -3.34 7.09
C VAL A 199 42.45 -2.97 8.31
N SER A 200 41.87 -2.34 9.32
CA SER A 200 42.56 -1.97 10.56
C SER A 200 43.08 -3.19 11.33
N TRP A 201 42.42 -4.34 11.25
CA TRP A 201 42.84 -5.59 11.94
C TRP A 201 43.97 -6.29 11.15
N VAL A 202 43.89 -6.38 9.84
CA VAL A 202 44.92 -6.98 8.96
C VAL A 202 46.24 -6.19 9.05
N THR A 203 46.22 -4.88 8.94
CA THR A 203 47.43 -4.04 8.99
C THR A 203 48.18 -4.17 10.32
N ARG A 204 47.50 -4.52 11.41
CA ARG A 204 48.16 -4.80 12.71
C ARG A 204 48.80 -6.17 12.77
N ARG A 205 48.19 -7.20 12.19
CA ARG A 205 48.80 -8.54 12.18
C ARG A 205 50.11 -8.54 11.38
N THR A 206 50.12 -7.89 10.24
CA THR A 206 51.32 -7.78 9.39
C THR A 206 52.42 -6.88 9.99
N GLY A 207 52.00 -5.82 10.72
CA GLY A 207 52.99 -4.92 11.42
C GLY A 207 53.63 -5.52 12.68
N ARG A 208 52.98 -6.48 13.33
CA ARG A 208 53.56 -7.20 14.49
C ARG A 208 54.59 -8.25 14.11
N GLY A 209 54.45 -8.90 12.95
CA GLY A 209 55.41 -9.88 12.45
C GLY A 209 56.74 -9.30 11.97
N ARG A 210 56.83 -7.98 11.75
CA ARG A 210 58.08 -7.30 11.33
C ARG A 210 58.95 -6.77 12.48
N ARG A 211 58.49 -6.81 13.72
CA ARG A 211 59.24 -6.31 14.90
C ARG A 211 59.99 -7.42 15.66
N THR A 212 59.93 -8.67 15.22
CA THR A 212 60.60 -9.81 15.83
C THR A 212 61.67 -10.44 14.94
N ARG A 213 62.26 -9.63 14.06
CA ARG A 213 63.52 -10.00 13.37
C ARG A 213 64.57 -8.91 13.53
#